data_de32d3a05826b8bc747a054be0994e3b
#
_entry.id   de32d3a05826b8bc747a054be0994e3b
#
_cell.length_a   1.000
_cell.length_b   1.000
_cell.length_c   1.000
_cell.angle_alpha   90.00
_cell.angle_beta   90.00
_cell.angle_gamma   90.00
#
_symmetry.space_group_name_H-M   'P 1'
#
loop_
_entity.id
_entity.type
_entity.pdbx_description
1 polymer ?
#
loop_
_entity_poly.entity_id
_entity_poly.type
_entity_poly.pdbx_seq_one_letter_code
_entity_poly.pdbx_strand_id
1 'polypeptide(L)'
;RDLHLSIRRQRPDVYKRQSTPYWQLHVTLNGGTSHRRFFHPATFDDRQKAETAYRSLSPDSSATVTKVERRKTLQQPPLLYDLTALQKDCNVHLDLPAAKTLDIAQSLYEKKFISYPRTGSRYIPHDVMACVPGLLERILAMPGFTTSAGILDFTRLNTRSVDDSKVTDHHALITTGIAPEGLSEAETAVYTLIAGRMLEAFSPCCEKELILMECRLDNMDFRSKSSLVVSPGWRGIFRRKEDRQDDEPETDEGTAVFAEGDTVPVSGFGLAQKKTVPRPLYTEATLLAAMETCGREIADEQAREAVKLSLIH
;
A
#
# COMPACT_ATOMS: atom_id res chain seq x y z
N ARG A 1 33.34 23.37 18.52
CA ARG A 1 32.62 24.23 17.54
C ARG A 1 31.58 23.45 16.72
N ASP A 2 31.83 22.17 16.43
CA ASP A 2 30.95 21.37 15.55
C ASP A 2 29.67 20.84 16.21
N LEU A 3 29.67 20.64 17.53
CA LEU A 3 28.48 20.21 18.28
C LEU A 3 27.35 21.26 18.28
N HIS A 4 27.68 22.54 18.28
CA HIS A 4 26.70 23.63 18.26
C HIS A 4 26.02 23.81 16.88
N LEU A 5 26.71 23.45 15.80
CA LEU A 5 26.15 23.47 14.44
C LEU A 5 25.21 22.29 14.19
N SER A 6 25.50 21.13 14.78
CA SER A 6 24.63 19.95 14.75
C SER A 6 23.28 20.19 15.45
N ILE A 7 23.29 20.85 16.61
CA ILE A 7 22.06 21.15 17.37
C ILE A 7 21.19 22.20 16.64
N ARG A 8 21.76 23.15 15.92
CA ARG A 8 21.00 24.13 15.12
C ARG A 8 20.33 23.53 13.89
N ARG A 9 20.92 22.50 13.27
CA ARG A 9 20.30 21.75 12.14
C ARG A 9 19.17 20.82 12.57
N GLN A 10 19.17 20.33 13.80
CA GLN A 10 18.09 19.48 14.32
C GLN A 10 16.80 20.22 14.70
N ARG A 11 16.88 21.53 15.00
CA ARG A 11 15.70 22.33 15.40
C ARG A 11 14.57 22.39 14.36
N PRO A 12 14.81 22.56 13.04
CA PRO A 12 13.74 22.56 12.05
C PRO A 12 12.97 21.23 11.97
N ASP A 13 13.64 20.10 12.21
CA ASP A 13 13.01 18.78 12.14
C ASP A 13 12.13 18.48 13.36
N VAL A 14 12.44 19.00 14.52
CA VAL A 14 11.62 18.85 15.73
C VAL A 14 10.29 19.60 15.55
N TYR A 15 10.30 20.82 14.98
CA TYR A 15 9.07 21.55 14.70
C TYR A 15 8.21 20.91 13.61
N LYS A 16 8.82 20.29 12.61
CA LYS A 16 8.11 19.53 11.56
C LYS A 16 7.45 18.25 12.06
N ARG A 17 7.77 17.80 13.28
CA ARG A 17 7.20 16.60 13.92
C ARG A 17 6.06 16.91 14.89
N GLN A 18 5.65 18.17 15.02
CA GLN A 18 4.52 18.51 15.86
C GLN A 18 3.22 18.35 15.07
N SER A 19 2.30 17.56 15.61
CA SER A 19 0.96 17.48 15.06
C SER A 19 0.20 18.78 15.37
N THR A 20 -0.31 19.43 14.32
CA THR A 20 -1.15 20.62 14.44
C THR A 20 -2.61 20.23 14.28
N PRO A 21 -3.52 20.72 15.14
CA PRO A 21 -4.93 20.49 14.98
C PRO A 21 -5.46 21.30 13.78
N TYR A 22 -6.42 20.71 13.08
CA TYR A 22 -7.21 21.38 12.07
C TYR A 22 -8.64 20.90 12.14
N TRP A 23 -9.56 21.65 11.57
CA TRP A 23 -10.99 21.32 11.58
C TRP A 23 -11.49 21.14 10.16
N GLN A 24 -12.38 20.21 9.98
CA GLN A 24 -13.03 19.94 8.70
C GLN A 24 -14.53 19.76 8.88
N LEU A 25 -15.30 20.50 8.11
CA LEU A 25 -16.76 20.38 8.07
C LEU A 25 -17.15 19.07 7.38
N HIS A 26 -18.19 18.44 7.86
CA HIS A 26 -18.82 17.31 7.21
C HIS A 26 -20.34 17.38 7.31
N VAL A 27 -21.01 16.80 6.34
CA VAL A 27 -22.45 16.58 6.32
C VAL A 27 -22.72 15.09 6.13
N THR A 28 -23.78 14.60 6.75
CA THR A 28 -24.23 13.21 6.63
C THR A 28 -25.58 13.20 5.92
N LEU A 29 -25.65 12.53 4.78
CA LEU A 29 -26.85 12.38 4.00
C LEU A 29 -27.50 11.01 4.31
N ASN A 30 -28.82 10.99 4.41
CA ASN A 30 -29.59 9.81 4.73
C ASN A 30 -30.10 9.14 3.45
N GLY A 31 -29.66 7.90 3.19
CA GLY A 31 -30.12 7.06 2.09
C GLY A 31 -31.14 6.00 2.50
N GLY A 32 -31.91 6.25 3.55
CA GLY A 32 -32.91 5.31 4.09
C GLY A 32 -32.30 4.37 5.12
N THR A 33 -31.90 3.16 4.73
CA THR A 33 -31.27 2.17 5.61
C THR A 33 -29.76 2.38 5.83
N SER A 34 -29.14 3.25 5.03
CA SER A 34 -27.72 3.57 5.08
C SER A 34 -27.53 5.08 5.02
N HIS A 35 -26.37 5.53 5.43
CA HIS A 35 -25.99 6.94 5.39
C HIS A 35 -24.65 7.09 4.67
N ARG A 36 -24.32 8.34 4.29
CA ARG A 36 -23.01 8.69 3.77
C ARG A 36 -22.58 10.06 4.26
N ARG A 37 -21.33 10.13 4.70
CA ARG A 37 -20.69 11.36 5.13
C ARG A 37 -19.91 11.99 3.98
N PHE A 38 -20.07 13.29 3.83
CA PHE A 38 -19.37 14.12 2.85
C PHE A 38 -18.57 15.19 3.59
N PHE A 39 -17.36 15.44 3.16
CA PHE A 39 -16.45 16.39 3.77
C PHE A 39 -16.27 17.63 2.90
N HIS A 40 -16.21 18.78 3.53
CA HIS A 40 -15.84 20.02 2.85
C HIS A 40 -14.37 19.93 2.39
N PRO A 41 -14.04 20.29 1.13
CA PRO A 41 -12.68 20.14 0.60
C PRO A 41 -11.65 21.02 1.32
N ALA A 42 -12.04 22.18 1.82
CA ALA A 42 -11.15 23.04 2.60
C ALA A 42 -11.15 22.63 4.07
N THR A 43 -9.97 22.74 4.68
CA THR A 43 -9.76 22.58 6.12
C THR A 43 -9.49 23.92 6.76
N PHE A 44 -9.78 24.02 8.04
CA PHE A 44 -9.58 25.23 8.83
C PHE A 44 -8.49 25.02 9.87
N ASP A 45 -7.51 25.90 9.91
CA ASP A 45 -6.44 25.95 10.91
C ASP A 45 -6.87 26.67 12.21
N ASP A 46 -7.98 27.42 12.14
CA ASP A 46 -8.58 28.19 13.23
C ASP A 46 -9.98 27.67 13.55
N ARG A 47 -10.19 27.36 14.82
CA ARG A 47 -11.47 26.86 15.33
C ARG A 47 -12.61 27.86 15.14
N GLN A 48 -12.37 29.16 15.34
CA GLN A 48 -13.43 30.19 15.23
C GLN A 48 -13.91 30.31 13.78
N LYS A 49 -13.00 30.26 12.80
CA LYS A 49 -13.36 30.25 11.38
C LYS A 49 -14.19 29.00 11.03
N ALA A 50 -13.78 27.85 11.56
CA ALA A 50 -14.51 26.61 11.37
C ALA A 50 -15.92 26.65 11.99
N GLU A 51 -16.07 27.19 13.20
CA GLU A 51 -17.36 27.36 13.87
C GLU A 51 -18.25 28.37 13.13
N THR A 52 -17.68 29.42 12.57
CA THR A 52 -18.44 30.38 11.75
C THR A 52 -19.01 29.70 10.51
N ALA A 53 -18.20 28.93 9.80
CA ALA A 53 -18.65 28.18 8.65
C ALA A 53 -19.68 27.08 9.03
N TYR A 54 -19.51 26.44 10.18
CA TYR A 54 -20.49 25.48 10.71
C TYR A 54 -21.86 26.12 10.99
N ARG A 55 -21.88 27.30 11.60
CA ARG A 55 -23.12 28.03 11.93
C ARG A 55 -23.87 28.59 10.72
N SER A 56 -23.21 28.66 9.56
CA SER A 56 -23.86 29.09 8.32
C SER A 56 -24.65 27.97 7.62
N LEU A 57 -24.54 26.72 8.10
CA LEU A 57 -25.32 25.60 7.60
C LEU A 57 -26.70 25.56 8.27
N SER A 58 -27.73 25.29 7.48
CA SER A 58 -29.13 25.23 7.96
C SER A 58 -29.48 23.80 8.36
N PRO A 59 -30.01 23.57 9.59
CA PRO A 59 -30.30 22.22 10.10
C PRO A 59 -31.32 21.42 9.29
N ASP A 60 -32.29 22.09 8.69
CA ASP A 60 -33.41 21.46 7.98
C ASP A 60 -33.24 21.44 6.45
N SER A 61 -32.00 21.61 5.98
CA SER A 61 -31.71 21.68 4.56
C SER A 61 -31.56 20.29 3.93
N SER A 62 -31.78 20.24 2.63
CA SER A 62 -31.46 19.09 1.78
C SER A 62 -30.27 19.41 0.92
N ALA A 63 -29.38 18.45 0.76
CA ALA A 63 -28.25 18.57 -0.14
C ALA A 63 -28.61 18.01 -1.52
N THR A 64 -28.16 18.68 -2.56
CA THR A 64 -28.28 18.19 -3.93
C THR A 64 -26.99 17.51 -4.34
N VAL A 65 -27.08 16.27 -4.80
CA VAL A 65 -25.94 15.52 -5.35
C VAL A 65 -25.61 16.10 -6.72
N THR A 66 -24.47 16.73 -6.84
CA THR A 66 -24.07 17.46 -8.06
C THR A 66 -23.23 16.64 -9.01
N LYS A 67 -22.56 15.58 -8.50
CA LYS A 67 -21.71 14.71 -9.30
C LYS A 67 -21.59 13.33 -8.67
N VAL A 68 -21.66 12.30 -9.52
CA VAL A 68 -21.35 10.92 -9.15
C VAL A 68 -20.41 10.34 -10.21
N GLU A 69 -19.19 10.01 -9.81
CA GLU A 69 -18.20 9.43 -10.69
C GLU A 69 -17.79 8.07 -10.18
N ARG A 70 -17.87 7.07 -11.05
CA ARG A 70 -17.41 5.70 -10.77
C ARG A 70 -16.27 5.36 -11.69
N ARG A 71 -15.15 4.93 -11.12
CA ARG A 71 -13.96 4.50 -11.86
C ARG A 71 -13.55 3.12 -11.43
N LYS A 72 -13.37 2.24 -12.40
CA LYS A 72 -12.68 0.97 -12.16
C LYS A 72 -11.18 1.21 -12.15
N THR A 73 -10.50 0.73 -11.13
CA THR A 73 -9.05 0.79 -11.00
C THR A 73 -8.50 -0.62 -10.84
N LEU A 74 -7.38 -0.88 -11.53
CA LEU A 74 -6.66 -2.14 -11.47
C LEU A 74 -5.37 -1.93 -10.68
N GLN A 75 -5.25 -2.59 -9.55
CA GLN A 75 -4.01 -2.61 -8.80
C GLN A 75 -3.19 -3.82 -9.24
N GLN A 76 -2.05 -3.52 -9.86
CA GLN A 76 -1.13 -4.55 -10.34
C GLN A 76 -0.56 -5.38 -9.20
N PRO A 77 -0.33 -6.69 -9.41
CA PRO A 77 0.37 -7.50 -8.44
C PRO A 77 1.80 -6.98 -8.21
N PRO A 78 2.38 -7.23 -7.03
CA PRO A 78 3.77 -6.88 -6.77
C PRO A 78 4.69 -7.71 -7.68
N LEU A 79 5.88 -7.17 -7.95
CA LEU A 79 6.94 -7.96 -8.59
C LEU A 79 7.48 -9.01 -7.61
N LEU A 80 8.17 -9.99 -8.13
CA LEU A 80 8.94 -10.96 -7.33
C LEU A 80 9.94 -10.23 -6.41
N TYR A 81 10.51 -10.94 -5.46
CA TYR A 81 11.51 -10.38 -4.56
C TYR A 81 12.89 -10.31 -5.23
N ASP A 82 13.56 -9.16 -5.05
CA ASP A 82 14.99 -9.06 -4.89
C ASP A 82 15.34 -9.12 -3.38
N LEU A 83 16.62 -9.06 -3.04
CA LEU A 83 17.05 -9.10 -1.64
C LEU A 83 16.47 -7.93 -0.82
N THR A 84 16.52 -6.72 -1.36
CA THR A 84 16.07 -5.52 -0.64
C THR A 84 14.56 -5.54 -0.39
N ALA A 85 13.77 -5.95 -1.37
CA ALA A 85 12.32 -6.08 -1.17
C ALA A 85 11.97 -7.16 -0.15
N LEU A 86 12.70 -8.29 -0.15
CA LEU A 86 12.54 -9.32 0.88
C LEU A 86 12.89 -8.79 2.27
N GLN A 87 14.01 -8.07 2.42
CA GLN A 87 14.42 -7.48 3.69
C GLN A 87 13.38 -6.49 4.24
N LYS A 88 12.79 -5.66 3.37
CA LYS A 88 11.71 -4.73 3.75
C LYS A 88 10.49 -5.46 4.28
N ASP A 89 10.02 -6.47 3.56
CA ASP A 89 8.83 -7.22 3.97
C ASP A 89 9.08 -8.07 5.21
N CYS A 90 10.27 -8.65 5.36
CA CYS A 90 10.67 -9.35 6.59
C CYS A 90 10.72 -8.39 7.80
N ASN A 91 11.20 -7.16 7.60
CA ASN A 91 11.20 -6.16 8.67
C ASN A 91 9.77 -5.75 9.05
N VAL A 92 8.89 -5.52 8.07
CA VAL A 92 7.51 -5.10 8.32
C VAL A 92 6.65 -6.21 8.94
N HIS A 93 6.77 -7.44 8.45
CA HIS A 93 5.84 -8.51 8.79
C HIS A 93 6.36 -9.50 9.83
N LEU A 94 7.70 -9.61 9.96
CA LEU A 94 8.35 -10.57 10.85
C LEU A 94 9.25 -9.90 11.89
N ASP A 95 9.37 -8.58 11.86
CA ASP A 95 10.27 -7.79 12.73
C ASP A 95 11.75 -8.27 12.65
N LEU A 96 12.16 -8.74 11.47
CA LEU A 96 13.50 -9.23 11.23
C LEU A 96 14.40 -8.11 10.68
N PRO A 97 15.60 -7.90 11.25
CA PRO A 97 16.61 -7.01 10.68
C PRO A 97 17.10 -7.50 9.31
N ALA A 98 17.54 -6.55 8.45
CA ALA A 98 18.00 -6.86 7.10
C ALA A 98 19.15 -7.87 7.07
N ALA A 99 20.14 -7.75 7.97
CA ALA A 99 21.24 -8.70 8.09
C ALA A 99 20.75 -10.11 8.41
N LYS A 100 19.83 -10.23 9.36
CA LYS A 100 19.25 -11.53 9.76
C LYS A 100 18.43 -12.16 8.64
N THR A 101 17.69 -11.35 7.89
CA THR A 101 16.95 -11.81 6.70
C THR A 101 17.90 -12.39 5.67
N LEU A 102 19.03 -11.75 5.41
CA LEU A 102 20.05 -12.27 4.49
C LEU A 102 20.62 -13.60 4.96
N ASP A 103 20.97 -13.73 6.25
CA ASP A 103 21.49 -14.99 6.81
C ASP A 103 20.50 -16.15 6.63
N ILE A 104 19.21 -15.89 6.90
CA ILE A 104 18.14 -16.88 6.73
C ILE A 104 17.98 -17.24 5.25
N ALA A 105 17.94 -16.25 4.35
CA ALA A 105 17.83 -16.50 2.92
C ALA A 105 19.05 -17.29 2.39
N GLN A 106 20.24 -16.99 2.89
CA GLN A 106 21.45 -17.75 2.55
C GLN A 106 21.33 -19.23 2.99
N SER A 107 20.85 -19.48 4.20
CA SER A 107 20.58 -20.84 4.71
C SER A 107 19.56 -21.59 3.85
N LEU A 108 18.45 -20.91 3.47
CA LEU A 108 17.43 -21.50 2.58
C LEU A 108 17.99 -21.87 1.20
N TYR A 109 18.88 -21.03 0.66
CA TYR A 109 19.58 -21.31 -0.60
C TYR A 109 20.53 -22.49 -0.49
N GLU A 110 21.34 -22.56 0.56
CA GLU A 110 22.27 -23.70 0.80
C GLU A 110 21.52 -25.01 0.96
N LYS A 111 20.33 -24.98 1.56
CA LYS A 111 19.38 -26.11 1.63
C LYS A 111 18.65 -26.37 0.32
N LYS A 112 18.88 -25.56 -0.73
CA LYS A 112 18.28 -25.67 -2.07
C LYS A 112 16.77 -25.43 -2.12
N PHE A 113 16.21 -24.68 -1.18
CA PHE A 113 14.77 -24.36 -1.18
C PHE A 113 14.41 -23.14 -2.00
N ILE A 114 15.36 -22.20 -2.18
CA ILE A 114 15.16 -20.97 -2.97
C ILE A 114 16.33 -20.75 -3.94
N SER A 115 16.14 -19.86 -4.93
CA SER A 115 17.19 -19.35 -5.79
C SER A 115 18.18 -18.47 -5.03
N TYR A 116 19.30 -18.05 -5.69
CA TYR A 116 20.36 -17.29 -5.07
C TYR A 116 19.86 -15.96 -4.47
N PRO A 117 20.09 -15.70 -3.15
CA PRO A 117 19.44 -14.61 -2.45
C PRO A 117 20.03 -13.22 -2.71
N ARG A 118 21.31 -13.13 -3.11
CA ARG A 118 21.97 -11.84 -3.38
C ARG A 118 21.70 -11.37 -4.81
N THR A 119 20.44 -11.12 -5.12
CA THR A 119 20.01 -10.61 -6.43
C THR A 119 19.40 -9.23 -6.29
N GLY A 120 19.69 -8.35 -7.26
CA GLY A 120 19.04 -7.04 -7.43
C GLY A 120 17.89 -7.08 -8.42
N SER A 121 17.64 -8.23 -9.07
CA SER A 121 16.55 -8.35 -10.02
C SER A 121 15.24 -8.83 -9.37
N ARG A 122 14.14 -8.25 -9.81
CA ARG A 122 12.76 -8.64 -9.44
C ARG A 122 12.05 -9.36 -10.59
N TYR A 123 12.83 -9.81 -11.58
CA TYR A 123 12.34 -10.42 -12.81
C TYR A 123 12.94 -11.80 -13.00
N ILE A 124 12.21 -12.65 -13.71
CA ILE A 124 12.69 -13.93 -14.21
C ILE A 124 12.75 -13.90 -15.74
N PRO A 125 13.64 -14.67 -16.38
CA PRO A 125 13.67 -14.79 -17.83
C PRO A 125 12.56 -15.75 -18.31
N HIS A 126 12.31 -15.74 -19.62
CA HIS A 126 11.23 -16.52 -20.23
C HIS A 126 11.44 -18.05 -20.11
N ASP A 127 12.67 -18.53 -20.08
CA ASP A 127 12.97 -19.95 -19.89
C ASP A 127 12.56 -20.44 -18.49
N VAL A 128 12.78 -19.62 -17.46
CA VAL A 128 12.33 -19.92 -16.08
C VAL A 128 10.80 -19.89 -15.99
N MET A 129 10.13 -19.01 -16.75
CA MET A 129 8.67 -18.94 -16.75
C MET A 129 8.01 -20.28 -17.09
N ALA A 130 8.64 -21.11 -17.93
CA ALA A 130 8.12 -22.42 -18.27
C ALA A 130 7.94 -23.37 -17.07
N CYS A 131 8.74 -23.18 -16.00
CA CYS A 131 8.67 -23.96 -14.78
C CYS A 131 7.68 -23.40 -13.75
N VAL A 132 7.29 -22.12 -13.89
CA VAL A 132 6.49 -21.41 -12.88
C VAL A 132 5.16 -22.10 -12.57
N PRO A 133 4.35 -22.58 -13.53
CA PRO A 133 3.08 -23.23 -13.20
C PRO A 133 3.25 -24.39 -12.22
N GLY A 134 4.21 -25.29 -12.48
CA GLY A 134 4.49 -26.42 -11.59
C GLY A 134 5.02 -26.00 -10.21
N LEU A 135 5.74 -24.87 -10.10
CA LEU A 135 6.17 -24.33 -8.82
C LEU A 135 4.98 -23.76 -8.03
N LEU A 136 4.08 -23.03 -8.68
CA LEU A 136 2.88 -22.47 -8.04
C LEU A 136 1.93 -23.58 -7.54
N GLU A 137 1.74 -24.66 -8.30
CA GLU A 137 0.96 -25.83 -7.86
C GLU A 137 1.52 -26.43 -6.57
N ARG A 138 2.84 -26.58 -6.48
CA ARG A 138 3.51 -27.09 -5.27
C ARG A 138 3.33 -26.15 -4.08
N ILE A 139 3.42 -24.84 -4.29
CA ILE A 139 3.17 -23.85 -3.23
C ILE A 139 1.71 -23.91 -2.75
N LEU A 140 0.75 -24.02 -3.66
CA LEU A 140 -0.67 -24.13 -3.31
C LEU A 140 -1.01 -25.41 -2.52
N ALA A 141 -0.23 -26.48 -2.71
CA ALA A 141 -0.37 -27.70 -1.91
C ALA A 141 0.17 -27.58 -0.47
N MET A 142 0.92 -26.48 -0.17
CA MET A 142 1.49 -26.27 1.17
C MET A 142 0.41 -25.83 2.17
N PRO A 143 0.50 -26.26 3.44
CA PRO A 143 -0.34 -25.71 4.51
C PRO A 143 -0.26 -24.17 4.54
N GLY A 144 -1.41 -23.50 4.60
CA GLY A 144 -1.49 -22.03 4.60
C GLY A 144 -1.80 -21.40 3.24
N PHE A 145 -1.58 -22.10 2.11
CA PHE A 145 -1.90 -21.58 0.77
C PHE A 145 -3.04 -22.30 0.06
N THR A 146 -3.56 -23.39 0.62
CA THR A 146 -4.65 -24.18 0.03
C THR A 146 -5.91 -23.38 -0.27
N THR A 147 -6.23 -22.37 0.56
CA THR A 147 -7.37 -21.46 0.36
C THR A 147 -7.18 -20.47 -0.78
N SER A 148 -5.96 -20.32 -1.28
CA SER A 148 -5.60 -19.39 -2.35
C SER A 148 -5.70 -20.03 -3.74
N ALA A 149 -5.98 -21.34 -3.84
CA ALA A 149 -6.05 -22.06 -5.11
C ALA A 149 -7.08 -21.46 -6.09
N GLY A 150 -8.20 -20.91 -5.61
CA GLY A 150 -9.21 -20.27 -6.43
C GLY A 150 -8.87 -18.87 -6.95
N ILE A 151 -7.71 -18.32 -6.59
CA ILE A 151 -7.29 -16.96 -7.00
C ILE A 151 -6.51 -17.00 -8.30
N LEU A 152 -5.66 -18.01 -8.50
CA LEU A 152 -4.83 -18.16 -9.69
C LEU A 152 -5.62 -18.75 -10.85
N ASP A 153 -5.45 -18.14 -12.02
CA ASP A 153 -5.88 -18.70 -13.31
C ASP A 153 -4.62 -19.16 -14.06
N PHE A 154 -4.36 -20.46 -14.03
CA PHE A 154 -3.20 -21.07 -14.70
C PHE A 154 -3.21 -20.93 -16.22
N THR A 155 -4.36 -20.60 -16.82
CA THR A 155 -4.47 -20.31 -18.26
C THR A 155 -4.03 -18.89 -18.60
N ARG A 156 -3.99 -17.99 -17.60
CA ARG A 156 -3.71 -16.55 -17.75
C ARG A 156 -2.90 -16.00 -16.59
N LEU A 157 -1.75 -16.61 -16.29
CA LEU A 157 -0.83 -16.10 -15.28
C LEU A 157 -0.35 -14.68 -15.63
N ASN A 158 -0.22 -13.84 -14.63
CA ASN A 158 0.34 -12.49 -14.80
C ASN A 158 1.84 -12.60 -15.16
N THR A 159 2.26 -11.95 -16.24
CA THR A 159 3.64 -12.01 -16.73
C THR A 159 4.46 -10.76 -16.44
N ARG A 160 3.97 -9.86 -15.58
CA ARG A 160 4.65 -8.59 -15.26
C ARG A 160 6.07 -8.78 -14.72
N SER A 161 6.34 -9.88 -14.05
CA SER A 161 7.65 -10.24 -13.50
C SER A 161 8.53 -11.04 -14.47
N VAL A 162 8.14 -11.16 -15.75
CA VAL A 162 8.89 -11.89 -16.78
C VAL A 162 9.49 -10.89 -17.75
N ASP A 163 10.81 -10.72 -17.76
CA ASP A 163 11.48 -9.76 -18.63
C ASP A 163 12.99 -10.05 -18.64
N ASP A 164 13.49 -10.66 -19.73
CA ASP A 164 14.91 -11.02 -19.86
C ASP A 164 15.84 -9.81 -19.77
N SER A 165 15.40 -8.65 -20.25
CA SER A 165 16.21 -7.43 -20.27
C SER A 165 16.43 -6.81 -18.89
N LYS A 166 15.64 -7.21 -17.90
CA LYS A 166 15.70 -6.73 -16.52
C LYS A 166 16.27 -7.74 -15.55
N VAL A 167 16.66 -8.91 -16.05
CA VAL A 167 17.45 -9.87 -15.28
C VAL A 167 18.91 -9.40 -15.34
N THR A 168 19.50 -9.23 -14.16
CA THR A 168 20.94 -8.89 -14.01
C THR A 168 21.77 -10.18 -13.94
N ASP A 169 22.74 -10.27 -13.05
CA ASP A 169 23.57 -11.47 -12.87
C ASP A 169 22.76 -12.69 -12.41
N HIS A 170 21.72 -12.44 -11.64
CA HIS A 170 20.78 -13.45 -11.12
C HIS A 170 19.35 -12.99 -11.28
N HIS A 171 18.44 -13.92 -11.54
CA HIS A 171 17.00 -13.64 -11.57
C HIS A 171 16.42 -13.44 -10.14
N ALA A 172 15.18 -13.02 -10.06
CA ALA A 172 14.45 -12.81 -8.81
C ALA A 172 14.46 -14.05 -7.89
N LEU A 173 14.18 -13.82 -6.62
CA LEU A 173 14.00 -14.88 -5.63
C LEU A 173 12.73 -15.67 -5.92
N ILE A 174 12.90 -16.97 -6.14
CA ILE A 174 11.84 -17.95 -6.34
C ILE A 174 12.13 -19.21 -5.54
N THR A 175 11.10 -20.02 -5.27
CA THR A 175 11.27 -21.36 -4.71
C THR A 175 11.75 -22.32 -5.78
N THR A 176 12.46 -23.37 -5.38
CA THR A 176 12.94 -24.43 -6.29
C THR A 176 11.92 -25.55 -6.51
N GLY A 177 10.83 -25.55 -5.73
CA GLY A 177 9.82 -26.58 -5.73
C GLY A 177 10.17 -27.82 -4.89
N ILE A 178 11.32 -27.82 -4.22
CA ILE A 178 11.63 -28.83 -3.19
C ILE A 178 10.78 -28.53 -1.96
N ALA A 179 10.09 -29.54 -1.43
CA ALA A 179 9.30 -29.40 -0.22
C ALA A 179 10.22 -29.00 0.97
N PRO A 180 9.92 -27.91 1.69
CA PRO A 180 10.77 -27.47 2.77
C PRO A 180 10.57 -28.39 3.99
N GLU A 181 11.64 -29.09 4.38
CA GLU A 181 11.68 -29.94 5.56
C GLU A 181 12.79 -29.50 6.51
N GLY A 182 12.59 -29.67 7.81
CA GLY A 182 13.60 -29.36 8.82
C GLY A 182 13.96 -27.87 8.94
N LEU A 183 13.04 -26.97 8.60
CA LEU A 183 13.20 -25.55 8.73
C LEU A 183 12.92 -25.08 10.18
N SER A 184 13.69 -24.13 10.66
CA SER A 184 13.35 -23.36 11.86
C SER A 184 12.10 -22.52 11.61
N GLU A 185 11.49 -21.99 12.67
CA GLU A 185 10.34 -21.09 12.58
C GLU A 185 10.66 -19.86 11.73
N ALA A 186 11.82 -19.24 11.94
CA ALA A 186 12.25 -18.06 11.17
C ALA A 186 12.48 -18.39 9.67
N GLU A 187 13.11 -19.54 9.36
CA GLU A 187 13.28 -19.99 7.99
C GLU A 187 11.93 -20.28 7.32
N THR A 188 11.02 -20.92 8.04
CA THR A 188 9.66 -21.19 7.55
C THR A 188 8.92 -19.90 7.24
N ALA A 189 9.02 -18.89 8.11
CA ALA A 189 8.37 -17.61 7.90
C ALA A 189 8.92 -16.87 6.67
N VAL A 190 10.24 -16.81 6.50
CA VAL A 190 10.88 -16.17 5.33
C VAL A 190 10.56 -16.94 4.04
N TYR A 191 10.62 -18.29 4.08
CA TYR A 191 10.23 -19.12 2.93
C TYR A 191 8.77 -18.87 2.53
N THR A 192 7.87 -18.80 3.52
CA THR A 192 6.44 -18.50 3.30
C THR A 192 6.23 -17.15 2.62
N LEU A 193 7.00 -16.11 3.00
CA LEU A 193 6.94 -14.82 2.31
C LEU A 193 7.38 -14.93 0.85
N ILE A 194 8.46 -15.68 0.55
CA ILE A 194 8.95 -15.86 -0.82
C ILE A 194 7.93 -16.65 -1.65
N ALA A 195 7.42 -17.76 -1.13
CA ALA A 195 6.42 -18.59 -1.78
C ALA A 195 5.11 -17.83 -2.05
N GLY A 196 4.62 -17.10 -1.05
CA GLY A 196 3.42 -16.29 -1.18
C GLY A 196 3.60 -15.12 -2.15
N ARG A 197 4.80 -14.49 -2.19
CA ARG A 197 5.10 -13.45 -3.19
C ARG A 197 5.08 -14.02 -4.61
N MET A 198 5.49 -15.27 -4.82
CA MET A 198 5.34 -15.91 -6.13
C MET A 198 3.87 -16.05 -6.50
N LEU A 199 3.01 -16.52 -5.58
CA LEU A 199 1.57 -16.59 -5.82
C LEU A 199 1.00 -15.18 -6.13
N GLU A 200 1.36 -14.16 -5.35
CA GLU A 200 0.93 -12.77 -5.60
C GLU A 200 1.35 -12.30 -7.00
N ALA A 201 2.63 -12.47 -7.36
CA ALA A 201 3.21 -11.92 -8.59
C ALA A 201 2.57 -12.48 -9.86
N PHE A 202 2.13 -13.74 -9.83
CA PHE A 202 1.49 -14.41 -10.96
C PHE A 202 -0.04 -14.43 -10.92
N SER A 203 -0.64 -13.84 -9.87
CA SER A 203 -2.09 -13.67 -9.71
C SER A 203 -2.65 -12.54 -10.57
N PRO A 204 -3.97 -12.53 -10.82
CA PRO A 204 -4.63 -11.40 -11.48
C PRO A 204 -4.56 -10.12 -10.65
N CYS A 205 -4.79 -8.98 -11.30
CA CYS A 205 -4.88 -7.68 -10.64
C CYS A 205 -6.00 -7.67 -9.60
N CYS A 206 -5.83 -6.85 -8.56
CA CYS A 206 -6.93 -6.48 -7.69
C CYS A 206 -7.78 -5.43 -8.39
N GLU A 207 -9.08 -5.71 -8.55
CA GLU A 207 -10.04 -4.78 -9.14
C GLU A 207 -10.77 -4.01 -8.05
N LYS A 208 -10.74 -2.68 -8.14
CA LYS A 208 -11.45 -1.78 -7.23
C LYS A 208 -12.39 -0.88 -8.01
N GLU A 209 -13.54 -0.59 -7.43
CA GLU A 209 -14.41 0.48 -7.85
C GLU A 209 -14.21 1.68 -6.93
N LEU A 210 -13.75 2.79 -7.47
CA LEU A 210 -13.66 4.07 -6.78
C LEU A 210 -14.95 4.85 -7.06
N ILE A 211 -15.64 5.28 -6.02
CA ILE A 211 -16.87 6.09 -6.11
C ILE A 211 -16.53 7.46 -5.51
N LEU A 212 -16.59 8.48 -6.35
CA LEU A 212 -16.47 9.88 -5.96
C LEU A 212 -17.85 10.53 -6.08
N MET A 213 -18.33 11.14 -5.01
CA MET A 213 -19.57 11.89 -5.01
C MET A 213 -19.31 13.30 -4.52
N GLU A 214 -20.00 14.25 -5.15
CA GLU A 214 -20.03 15.64 -4.70
C GLU A 214 -21.49 16.02 -4.43
N CYS A 215 -21.72 16.76 -3.37
CA CYS A 215 -23.02 17.35 -3.09
C CYS A 215 -22.85 18.81 -2.71
N ARG A 216 -23.93 19.58 -2.94
CA ARG A 216 -24.03 20.98 -2.56
C ARG A 216 -25.09 21.14 -1.49
N LEU A 217 -24.69 21.76 -0.38
CA LEU A 217 -25.58 22.17 0.69
C LEU A 217 -25.43 23.67 0.87
N ASP A 218 -26.53 24.42 0.75
CA ASP A 218 -26.52 25.89 0.69
C ASP A 218 -25.51 26.37 -0.40
N ASN A 219 -24.49 27.09 -0.05
CA ASN A 219 -23.46 27.58 -0.98
C ASN A 219 -22.14 26.84 -0.83
N MET A 220 -22.12 25.66 -0.19
CA MET A 220 -20.90 24.90 0.07
C MET A 220 -20.93 23.54 -0.68
N ASP A 221 -19.80 23.18 -1.25
CA ASP A 221 -19.59 21.89 -1.87
C ASP A 221 -18.93 20.92 -0.89
N PHE A 222 -19.41 19.68 -0.88
CA PHE A 222 -18.88 18.60 -0.06
C PHE A 222 -18.57 17.39 -0.93
N ARG A 223 -17.60 16.59 -0.53
CA ARG A 223 -17.11 15.42 -1.28
C ARG A 223 -17.06 14.18 -0.40
N SER A 224 -17.42 13.05 -0.99
CA SER A 224 -17.21 11.74 -0.42
C SER A 224 -16.44 10.87 -1.41
N LYS A 225 -15.50 10.09 -0.89
CA LYS A 225 -14.70 9.15 -1.67
C LYS A 225 -14.78 7.79 -0.99
N SER A 226 -15.16 6.75 -1.73
CA SER A 226 -15.09 5.38 -1.25
C SER A 226 -14.45 4.46 -2.26
N SER A 227 -13.85 3.39 -1.80
CA SER A 227 -13.23 2.35 -2.61
C SER A 227 -13.84 1.01 -2.22
N LEU A 228 -14.30 0.26 -3.20
CA LEU A 228 -14.85 -1.08 -3.01
C LEU A 228 -13.97 -2.07 -3.79
N VAL A 229 -13.50 -3.12 -3.12
CA VAL A 229 -12.82 -4.24 -3.79
C VAL A 229 -13.87 -5.09 -4.49
N VAL A 230 -13.84 -5.11 -5.82
CA VAL A 230 -14.72 -5.93 -6.67
C VAL A 230 -14.15 -7.35 -6.78
N SER A 231 -12.85 -7.45 -7.02
CA SER A 231 -12.11 -8.71 -7.05
C SER A 231 -10.79 -8.55 -6.33
N PRO A 232 -10.50 -9.34 -5.29
CA PRO A 232 -9.29 -9.18 -4.51
C PRO A 232 -8.02 -9.50 -5.31
N GLY A 233 -8.09 -10.39 -6.32
CA GLY A 233 -6.92 -10.80 -7.08
C GLY A 233 -5.77 -11.22 -6.15
N TRP A 234 -4.55 -10.74 -6.43
CA TRP A 234 -3.34 -11.06 -5.67
C TRP A 234 -3.44 -10.74 -4.17
N ARG A 235 -4.23 -9.73 -3.77
CA ARG A 235 -4.43 -9.37 -2.34
C ARG A 235 -5.11 -10.47 -1.52
N GLY A 236 -5.79 -11.38 -2.19
CA GLY A 236 -6.43 -12.54 -1.56
C GLY A 236 -5.44 -13.60 -1.05
N ILE A 237 -4.17 -13.57 -1.47
CA ILE A 237 -3.16 -14.57 -1.10
C ILE A 237 -2.84 -14.49 0.40
N PHE A 238 -2.37 -13.35 0.87
CA PHE A 238 -2.03 -13.16 2.29
C PHE A 238 -3.15 -12.54 3.13
N ARG A 239 -4.12 -11.85 2.51
CA ARG A 239 -5.20 -11.11 3.19
C ARG A 239 -4.68 -10.22 4.31
N ARG A 240 -3.61 -9.45 4.02
CA ARG A 240 -2.93 -8.60 5.00
C ARG A 240 -3.88 -7.55 5.60
N LYS A 241 -3.65 -7.19 6.86
CA LYS A 241 -4.48 -6.16 7.54
C LYS A 241 -4.34 -4.78 6.89
N GLU A 242 -3.13 -4.45 6.40
CA GLU A 242 -2.86 -3.20 5.70
C GLU A 242 -3.69 -3.08 4.42
N ASP A 243 -3.91 -4.20 3.74
CA ASP A 243 -4.76 -4.25 2.55
C ASP A 243 -6.21 -3.89 2.86
N ARG A 244 -6.69 -4.17 4.08
CA ARG A 244 -8.04 -3.80 4.51
C ARG A 244 -8.16 -2.32 4.85
N GLN A 245 -7.12 -1.71 5.42
CA GLN A 245 -7.15 -0.28 5.76
C GLN A 245 -7.23 0.61 4.51
N ASP A 246 -6.63 0.18 3.40
CA ASP A 246 -6.76 0.88 2.11
C ASP A 246 -8.15 0.71 1.47
N ASP A 247 -8.92 -0.31 1.87
CA ASP A 247 -10.18 -0.70 1.26
C ASP A 247 -11.41 -0.37 2.12
N GLU A 248 -11.21 -0.23 3.44
CA GLU A 248 -12.28 0.26 4.29
C GLU A 248 -12.50 1.75 4.00
N PRO A 249 -13.75 2.18 3.65
CA PRO A 249 -14.08 3.58 3.76
C PRO A 249 -13.67 4.00 5.17
N GLU A 250 -13.04 5.15 5.33
CA GLU A 250 -12.80 5.68 6.68
C GLU A 250 -14.08 5.38 7.46
N THR A 251 -14.00 4.60 8.53
CA THR A 251 -15.08 3.81 9.18
C THR A 251 -16.37 4.59 9.50
N ASP A 252 -16.42 5.84 9.12
CA ASP A 252 -17.47 6.81 9.42
C ASP A 252 -18.14 7.40 8.16
N GLU A 253 -17.73 7.00 6.94
CA GLU A 253 -18.27 7.61 5.71
C GLU A 253 -19.60 7.00 5.25
N GLY A 254 -19.95 5.81 5.74
CA GLY A 254 -21.18 5.10 5.35
C GLY A 254 -21.15 4.53 3.93
N THR A 255 -22.19 3.77 3.59
CA THR A 255 -22.26 2.97 2.34
C THR A 255 -23.34 3.45 1.36
N ALA A 256 -24.15 4.45 1.72
CA ALA A 256 -25.21 4.94 0.85
C ALA A 256 -24.63 5.45 -0.49
N VAL A 257 -25.29 5.11 -1.58
CA VAL A 257 -24.97 5.59 -2.93
C VAL A 257 -26.17 6.33 -3.47
N PHE A 258 -25.95 7.55 -3.94
CA PHE A 258 -26.95 8.43 -4.51
C PHE A 258 -26.74 8.57 -6.01
N ALA A 259 -27.78 9.00 -6.72
CA ALA A 259 -27.68 9.38 -8.12
C ALA A 259 -27.40 10.89 -8.27
N GLU A 260 -26.81 11.26 -9.37
CA GLU A 260 -26.63 12.67 -9.73
C GLU A 260 -28.00 13.34 -9.92
N GLY A 261 -28.19 14.49 -9.31
CA GLY A 261 -29.47 15.21 -9.26
C GLY A 261 -30.35 14.89 -8.05
N ASP A 262 -30.03 13.85 -7.27
CA ASP A 262 -30.82 13.53 -6.06
C ASP A 262 -30.78 14.69 -5.07
N THR A 263 -31.93 15.00 -4.50
CA THR A 263 -32.07 15.90 -3.37
C THR A 263 -32.29 15.07 -2.11
N VAL A 264 -31.32 15.05 -1.22
CA VAL A 264 -31.26 14.13 -0.08
C VAL A 264 -31.32 14.91 1.22
N PRO A 265 -32.18 14.52 2.18
CA PRO A 265 -32.20 15.16 3.49
C PRO A 265 -30.86 15.02 4.22
N VAL A 266 -30.43 16.10 4.86
CA VAL A 266 -29.30 16.07 5.75
C VAL A 266 -29.70 15.47 7.07
N SER A 267 -29.10 14.36 7.47
CA SER A 267 -29.34 13.73 8.76
C SER A 267 -28.48 14.27 9.88
N GLY A 268 -27.44 15.01 9.53
CA GLY A 268 -26.56 15.67 10.48
C GLY A 268 -25.40 16.34 9.80
N PHE A 269 -24.82 17.32 10.48
CA PHE A 269 -23.56 17.93 10.09
C PHE A 269 -22.71 18.18 11.32
N GLY A 270 -21.42 18.30 11.12
CA GLY A 270 -20.48 18.43 12.23
C GLY A 270 -19.15 19.03 11.82
N LEU A 271 -18.38 19.30 12.85
CA LEU A 271 -17.02 19.82 12.74
C LEU A 271 -16.07 18.77 13.31
N ALA A 272 -15.38 18.03 12.44
CA ALA A 272 -14.38 17.05 12.85
C ALA A 272 -13.06 17.76 13.18
N GLN A 273 -12.58 17.59 14.40
CA GLN A 273 -11.22 17.99 14.76
C GLN A 273 -10.26 16.87 14.39
N LYS A 274 -9.36 17.15 13.48
CA LYS A 274 -8.29 16.26 13.03
C LYS A 274 -6.93 16.85 13.45
N LYS A 275 -5.89 16.01 13.37
CA LYS A 275 -4.50 16.46 13.60
C LYS A 275 -3.65 16.04 12.41
N THR A 276 -2.72 16.90 12.02
CA THR A 276 -1.71 16.51 11.03
C THR A 276 -0.87 15.36 11.60
N VAL A 277 -0.57 14.38 10.78
CA VAL A 277 0.31 13.27 11.17
C VAL A 277 1.74 13.66 10.79
N PRO A 278 2.65 13.83 11.76
CA PRO A 278 4.05 14.08 11.46
C PRO A 278 4.63 12.88 10.72
N ARG A 279 5.66 13.13 9.88
CA ARG A 279 6.38 12.02 9.25
C ARG A 279 6.90 11.08 10.34
N PRO A 280 6.63 9.76 10.25
CA PRO A 280 7.13 8.79 11.21
C PRO A 280 8.66 8.76 11.18
N LEU A 281 9.26 8.24 12.25
CA LEU A 281 10.67 7.90 12.23
C LEU A 281 10.93 6.81 11.20
N TYR A 282 12.12 6.80 10.61
CA TYR A 282 12.50 5.71 9.75
C TYR A 282 12.54 4.39 10.53
N THR A 283 11.84 3.40 10.02
CA THR A 283 12.09 1.99 10.31
C THR A 283 13.22 1.51 9.39
N GLU A 284 13.79 0.33 9.63
CA GLU A 284 14.80 -0.25 8.75
C GLU A 284 14.22 -0.42 7.31
N ALA A 285 12.99 -0.90 7.18
CA ALA A 285 12.31 -1.02 5.89
C ALA A 285 12.16 0.32 5.15
N THR A 286 11.73 1.37 5.85
CA THR A 286 11.55 2.70 5.23
C THR A 286 12.89 3.39 4.95
N LEU A 287 13.93 3.10 5.74
CA LEU A 287 15.29 3.57 5.47
C LEU A 287 15.85 2.92 4.21
N LEU A 288 15.73 1.59 4.06
CA LEU A 288 16.11 0.88 2.84
C LEU A 288 15.39 1.44 1.61
N ALA A 289 14.07 1.71 1.72
CA ALA A 289 13.32 2.33 0.64
C ALA A 289 13.81 3.74 0.29
N ALA A 290 14.18 4.55 1.29
CA ALA A 290 14.75 5.88 1.09
C ALA A 290 16.13 5.81 0.43
N MET A 291 16.96 4.84 0.82
CA MET A 291 18.28 4.62 0.21
C MET A 291 18.17 4.23 -1.27
N GLU A 292 17.25 3.34 -1.65
CA GLU A 292 17.02 2.99 -3.06
C GLU A 292 16.56 4.18 -3.92
N THR A 293 15.91 5.16 -3.32
CA THR A 293 15.33 6.30 -4.03
C THR A 293 16.05 7.62 -3.79
N CYS A 294 17.10 7.64 -2.96
CA CYS A 294 17.76 8.88 -2.50
C CYS A 294 18.29 9.74 -3.66
N GLY A 295 18.68 9.13 -4.76
CA GLY A 295 19.11 9.85 -5.96
C GLY A 295 17.98 10.60 -6.68
N ARG A 296 16.70 10.31 -6.43
CA ARG A 296 15.57 10.95 -7.13
C ARG A 296 15.29 12.37 -6.61
N GLU A 297 15.63 12.65 -5.37
CA GLU A 297 15.41 13.97 -4.75
C GLU A 297 16.55 14.96 -5.03
N ILE A 298 17.63 14.50 -5.63
CA ILE A 298 18.79 15.33 -5.97
C ILE A 298 18.50 16.06 -7.29
N ALA A 299 18.42 17.38 -7.24
CA ALA A 299 18.15 18.22 -8.41
C ALA A 299 19.32 18.22 -9.43
N ASP A 300 20.55 18.05 -8.94
CA ASP A 300 21.75 17.96 -9.76
C ASP A 300 21.90 16.55 -10.37
N GLU A 301 21.95 16.49 -11.70
CA GLU A 301 21.99 15.23 -12.46
C GLU A 301 23.32 14.48 -12.26
N GLN A 302 24.45 15.20 -12.14
CA GLN A 302 25.76 14.60 -11.88
C GLN A 302 25.86 14.01 -10.48
N ALA A 303 25.32 14.71 -9.47
CA ALA A 303 25.25 14.22 -8.10
C ALA A 303 24.28 13.03 -7.98
N ARG A 304 23.19 13.01 -8.75
CA ARG A 304 22.24 11.89 -8.82
C ARG A 304 22.88 10.63 -9.37
N GLU A 305 23.67 10.76 -10.44
CA GLU A 305 24.39 9.64 -11.07
C GLU A 305 25.49 9.10 -10.14
N ALA A 306 26.23 9.98 -9.47
CA ALA A 306 27.26 9.60 -8.49
C ALA A 306 26.68 8.81 -7.31
N VAL A 307 25.49 9.19 -6.81
CA VAL A 307 24.81 8.47 -5.71
C VAL A 307 24.30 7.11 -6.19
N LYS A 308 23.79 7.01 -7.41
CA LYS A 308 23.39 5.74 -8.01
C LYS A 308 24.54 4.74 -8.10
N LEU A 309 25.70 5.20 -8.58
CA LEU A 309 26.90 4.38 -8.69
C LEU A 309 27.45 3.94 -7.32
N SER A 310 27.33 4.79 -6.30
CA SER A 310 27.76 4.49 -4.93
C SER A 310 26.89 3.45 -4.21
N LEU A 311 25.63 3.27 -4.62
CA LEU A 311 24.71 2.28 -4.05
C LEU A 311 24.83 0.89 -4.69
N ILE A 312 25.54 0.78 -5.81
CA ILE A 312 25.74 -0.49 -6.54
C ILE A 312 27.00 -1.22 -6.05
N HIS A 313 27.91 -0.55 -5.38
CA HIS A 313 29.14 -1.08 -4.80
C HIS A 313 29.04 -1.18 -3.27
#